data_319978ccfda89968fe7138b6c9c0fa34
#
_entry.id   319978ccfda89968fe7138b6c9c0fa34
#
_cell.length_a   1.000
_cell.length_b   1.000
_cell.length_c   1.000
_cell.angle_alpha   90.00
_cell.angle_beta   90.00
_cell.angle_gamma   90.00
#
_symmetry.space_group_name_H-M   'P 1'
#
loop_
_entity.id
_entity.type
_entity.pdbx_description
1 polymer ?
#
loop_
_entity_poly.entity_id
_entity_poly.type
_entity_poly.pdbx_seq_one_letter_code
_entity_poly.pdbx_strand_id
1 'polypeptide(L)'
;TLNTGKLETNKGVHVLNRKIKLDYLTEKDFLAINIAKKMNIKYYALSFTNTLEDIKNFNKILTKKSNKIFKIETKEAIKNIKKFSKIGQNFLIDRGDLSKDIGIMNIPMAQKYIVNQLKKNKKNKIFIATNYLETMINNSLPTRAEINDIYSSVKTGVDGIVLAAETAIGKYPLE
;
A
#
# COMPACT_ATOMS: atom_id res chain seq x y z
N THR A 1 10.27 -26.01 9.84
CA THR A 1 10.89 -24.68 9.90
C THR A 1 12.30 -24.76 9.33
N LEU A 2 12.65 -23.82 8.44
CA LEU A 2 14.00 -23.78 7.85
C LEU A 2 15.01 -23.08 8.79
N ASN A 3 14.51 -22.20 9.67
CA ASN A 3 15.32 -21.46 10.63
C ASN A 3 14.67 -21.49 12.01
N THR A 4 15.46 -21.44 13.06
CA THR A 4 15.01 -21.20 14.42
C THR A 4 14.60 -19.73 14.58
N GLY A 5 13.55 -19.47 15.35
CA GLY A 5 13.08 -18.11 15.61
C GLY A 5 11.87 -18.09 16.53
N LYS A 6 11.59 -16.93 17.10
CA LYS A 6 10.39 -16.68 17.90
C LYS A 6 9.27 -16.19 17.00
N LEU A 7 8.15 -16.90 16.94
CA LEU A 7 6.94 -16.44 16.28
C LEU A 7 6.10 -15.65 17.30
N GLU A 8 5.95 -14.37 17.06
CA GLU A 8 5.15 -13.50 17.90
C GLU A 8 3.70 -13.44 17.43
N THR A 9 2.80 -13.02 18.32
CA THR A 9 1.39 -12.81 17.98
C THR A 9 1.22 -11.66 16.97
N ASN A 10 0.16 -11.71 16.17
CA ASN A 10 -0.20 -10.69 15.17
C ASN A 10 0.84 -10.47 14.04
N LYS A 11 1.67 -11.47 13.76
CA LYS A 11 2.56 -11.43 12.60
C LYS A 11 1.86 -11.95 11.34
N GLY A 12 2.07 -11.26 10.22
CA GLY A 12 1.57 -11.70 8.92
C GLY A 12 2.24 -13.00 8.48
N VAL A 13 1.46 -13.91 7.92
CA VAL A 13 1.95 -15.17 7.34
C VAL A 13 1.87 -15.07 5.81
N HIS A 14 2.98 -15.33 5.13
CA HIS A 14 3.02 -15.42 3.68
C HIS A 14 3.23 -16.86 3.25
N VAL A 15 2.34 -17.36 2.39
CA VAL A 15 2.43 -18.76 1.90
C VAL A 15 2.99 -18.74 0.49
N LEU A 16 4.22 -19.26 0.34
CA LEU A 16 4.90 -19.32 -0.95
C LEU A 16 4.30 -20.40 -1.85
N ASN A 17 4.26 -20.13 -3.14
CA ASN A 17 3.88 -21.08 -4.20
C ASN A 17 2.47 -21.67 -4.08
N ARG A 18 1.58 -21.04 -3.31
CA ARG A 18 0.16 -21.41 -3.24
C ARG A 18 -0.73 -20.19 -3.39
N LYS A 19 -1.76 -20.31 -4.22
CA LYS A 19 -2.80 -19.29 -4.33
C LYS A 19 -3.89 -19.61 -3.30
N ILE A 20 -3.95 -18.82 -2.25
CA ILE A 20 -5.04 -18.89 -1.26
C ILE A 20 -6.10 -17.88 -1.71
N LYS A 21 -7.32 -18.36 -1.93
CA LYS A 21 -8.46 -17.49 -2.23
C LYS A 21 -9.00 -16.95 -0.91
N LEU A 22 -8.84 -15.65 -0.71
CA LEU A 22 -9.42 -14.92 0.40
C LEU A 22 -10.48 -13.96 -0.13
N ASP A 23 -11.52 -13.74 0.66
CA ASP A 23 -12.47 -12.68 0.38
C ASP A 23 -11.79 -11.31 0.51
N TYR A 24 -12.21 -10.36 -0.33
CA TYR A 24 -11.61 -9.01 -0.34
C TYR A 24 -11.94 -8.21 0.93
N LEU A 25 -12.99 -8.57 1.66
CA LEU A 25 -13.37 -8.07 2.97
C LEU A 25 -13.88 -9.21 3.85
N THR A 26 -13.59 -9.13 5.13
CA THR A 26 -14.11 -10.01 6.17
C THR A 26 -15.39 -9.44 6.80
N GLU A 27 -16.10 -10.24 7.60
CA GLU A 27 -17.24 -9.75 8.40
C GLU A 27 -16.86 -8.59 9.32
N LYS A 28 -15.65 -8.64 9.91
CA LYS A 28 -15.11 -7.55 10.72
C LYS A 28 -14.96 -6.24 9.91
N ASP A 29 -14.53 -6.34 8.66
CA ASP A 29 -14.38 -5.17 7.80
C ASP A 29 -15.73 -4.53 7.49
N PHE A 30 -16.75 -5.33 7.21
CA PHE A 30 -18.12 -4.83 7.03
C PHE A 30 -18.66 -4.14 8.27
N LEU A 31 -18.42 -4.72 9.46
CA LEU A 31 -18.79 -4.08 10.73
C LEU A 31 -18.05 -2.75 10.92
N ALA A 32 -16.74 -2.73 10.70
CA ALA A 32 -15.91 -1.53 10.81
C ALA A 32 -16.37 -0.43 9.83
N ILE A 33 -16.70 -0.78 8.58
CA ILE A 33 -17.25 0.16 7.59
C ILE A 33 -18.59 0.74 8.06
N ASN A 34 -19.45 -0.07 8.65
CA ASN A 34 -20.74 0.40 9.17
C ASN A 34 -20.57 1.37 10.34
N ILE A 35 -19.64 1.09 11.25
CA ILE A 35 -19.30 2.00 12.37
C ILE A 35 -18.70 3.30 11.80
N ALA A 36 -17.75 3.19 10.89
CA ALA A 36 -17.10 4.34 10.26
C ALA A 36 -18.10 5.26 9.55
N LYS A 37 -19.11 4.70 8.88
CA LYS A 37 -20.21 5.48 8.28
C LYS A 37 -21.02 6.24 9.34
N LYS A 38 -21.35 5.60 10.46
CA LYS A 38 -22.07 6.25 11.58
C LYS A 38 -21.25 7.39 12.18
N MET A 39 -19.92 7.24 12.23
CA MET A 39 -18.97 8.25 12.71
C MET A 39 -18.63 9.31 11.64
N ASN A 40 -19.25 9.28 10.47
CA ASN A 40 -18.99 10.18 9.35
C ASN A 40 -17.52 10.18 8.87
N ILE A 41 -16.83 9.05 8.99
CA ILE A 41 -15.49 8.87 8.43
C ILE A 41 -15.59 8.92 6.90
N LYS A 42 -14.69 9.68 6.28
CA LYS A 42 -14.73 9.93 4.82
C LYS A 42 -13.60 9.26 4.05
N TYR A 43 -12.56 8.77 4.72
CA TYR A 43 -11.38 8.18 4.10
C TYR A 43 -11.33 6.69 4.39
N TYR A 44 -11.18 5.89 3.33
CA TYR A 44 -11.16 4.43 3.40
C TYR A 44 -10.03 3.90 2.54
N ALA A 45 -9.26 2.96 3.07
CA ALA A 45 -8.24 2.25 2.30
C ALA A 45 -8.59 0.77 2.20
N LEU A 46 -8.51 0.20 1.00
CA LEU A 46 -8.67 -1.22 0.76
C LEU A 46 -7.29 -1.86 0.59
N SER A 47 -6.89 -2.69 1.55
CA SER A 47 -5.67 -3.51 1.45
C SER A 47 -5.86 -4.65 0.46
N PHE A 48 -4.75 -5.15 -0.07
CA PHE A 48 -4.73 -6.30 -0.98
C PHE A 48 -5.72 -6.20 -2.14
N THR A 49 -5.81 -5.03 -2.75
CA THR A 49 -6.65 -4.82 -3.94
C THR A 49 -6.05 -5.57 -5.13
N ASN A 50 -6.61 -6.70 -5.48
CA ASN A 50 -6.07 -7.62 -6.48
C ASN A 50 -6.75 -7.53 -7.84
N THR A 51 -8.06 -7.25 -7.85
CA THR A 51 -8.88 -7.30 -9.06
C THR A 51 -9.67 -6.02 -9.28
N LEU A 52 -10.13 -5.81 -10.51
CA LEU A 52 -11.05 -4.71 -10.82
C LEU A 52 -12.40 -4.88 -10.11
N GLU A 53 -12.77 -6.13 -9.83
CA GLU A 53 -14.01 -6.44 -9.11
C GLU A 53 -13.93 -6.00 -7.65
N ASP A 54 -12.78 -6.16 -6.98
CA ASP A 54 -12.57 -5.66 -5.62
C ASP A 54 -12.84 -4.15 -5.56
N ILE A 55 -12.28 -3.40 -6.53
CA ILE A 55 -12.48 -1.94 -6.62
C ILE A 55 -13.96 -1.62 -6.83
N LYS A 56 -14.63 -2.31 -7.75
CA LYS A 56 -16.06 -2.08 -8.03
C LYS A 56 -16.92 -2.37 -6.81
N ASN A 57 -16.68 -3.48 -6.14
CA ASN A 57 -17.44 -3.90 -4.98
C ASN A 57 -17.21 -2.96 -3.80
N PHE A 58 -15.97 -2.54 -3.55
CA PHE A 58 -15.66 -1.55 -2.53
C PHE A 58 -16.33 -0.19 -2.82
N ASN A 59 -16.37 0.21 -4.08
CA ASN A 59 -17.07 1.41 -4.50
C ASN A 59 -18.59 1.35 -4.28
N LYS A 60 -19.20 0.17 -4.40
CA LYS A 60 -20.67 -0.02 -4.18
C LYS A 60 -21.05 0.11 -2.70
N ILE A 61 -20.21 -0.37 -1.79
CA ILE A 61 -20.52 -0.34 -0.35
C ILE A 61 -20.25 1.01 0.31
N LEU A 62 -19.51 1.89 -0.35
CA LEU A 62 -19.19 3.23 0.15
C LEU A 62 -19.92 4.32 -0.65
N THR A 63 -20.14 5.47 -0.03
CA THR A 63 -20.78 6.60 -0.69
C THR A 63 -19.86 7.21 -1.76
N LYS A 64 -20.46 7.92 -2.74
CA LYS A 64 -19.68 8.68 -3.75
C LYS A 64 -18.80 9.77 -3.13
N LYS A 65 -19.19 10.29 -1.96
CA LYS A 65 -18.45 11.33 -1.22
C LYS A 65 -17.25 10.79 -0.43
N SER A 66 -17.14 9.46 -0.30
CA SER A 66 -16.01 8.84 0.40
C SER A 66 -14.76 8.86 -0.48
N ASN A 67 -13.64 9.26 0.11
CA ASN A 67 -12.31 9.15 -0.48
C ASN A 67 -11.81 7.70 -0.32
N LYS A 68 -11.43 7.08 -1.40
CA LYS A 68 -11.02 5.68 -1.42
C LYS A 68 -9.60 5.58 -1.92
N ILE A 69 -8.79 4.77 -1.25
CA ILE A 69 -7.41 4.47 -1.61
C ILE A 69 -7.31 2.96 -1.78
N PHE A 70 -6.80 2.52 -2.92
CA PHE A 70 -6.62 1.12 -3.26
C PHE A 70 -5.15 0.75 -3.13
N LYS A 71 -4.82 -0.18 -2.22
CA LYS A 71 -3.44 -0.54 -1.94
C LYS A 71 -2.95 -1.62 -2.91
N ILE A 72 -1.80 -1.38 -3.51
CA ILE A 72 -1.11 -2.28 -4.43
C ILE A 72 -0.01 -2.98 -3.63
N GLU A 73 -0.24 -4.24 -3.30
CA GLU A 73 0.54 -5.02 -2.34
C GLU A 73 0.93 -6.41 -2.86
N THR A 74 0.50 -6.75 -4.09
CA THR A 74 0.66 -8.12 -4.61
C THR A 74 1.05 -8.15 -6.08
N LYS A 75 1.65 -9.25 -6.48
CA LYS A 75 1.93 -9.57 -7.89
C LYS A 75 0.66 -9.60 -8.74
N GLU A 76 -0.47 -10.04 -8.16
CA GLU A 76 -1.76 -10.06 -8.85
C GLU A 76 -2.27 -8.64 -9.15
N ALA A 77 -2.13 -7.72 -8.19
CA ALA A 77 -2.44 -6.30 -8.41
C ALA A 77 -1.60 -5.70 -9.54
N ILE A 78 -0.30 -6.02 -9.59
CA ILE A 78 0.58 -5.55 -10.69
C ILE A 78 0.10 -6.05 -12.05
N LYS A 79 -0.32 -7.32 -12.17
CA LYS A 79 -0.87 -7.86 -13.43
C LYS A 79 -2.11 -7.10 -13.90
N ASN A 80 -2.93 -6.63 -12.97
CA ASN A 80 -4.15 -5.90 -13.26
C ASN A 80 -3.98 -4.37 -13.36
N ILE A 81 -2.77 -3.83 -13.16
CA ILE A 81 -2.51 -2.39 -13.04
C ILE A 81 -2.98 -1.60 -14.26
N LYS A 82 -2.84 -2.16 -15.47
CA LYS A 82 -3.35 -1.52 -16.71
C LYS A 82 -4.88 -1.35 -16.72
N LYS A 83 -5.61 -2.25 -16.04
CA LYS A 83 -7.07 -2.11 -15.88
C LYS A 83 -7.38 -1.06 -14.83
N PHE A 84 -6.63 -1.06 -13.72
CA PHE A 84 -6.79 -0.08 -12.63
C PHE A 84 -6.53 1.34 -13.12
N SER A 85 -5.53 1.55 -13.98
CA SER A 85 -5.20 2.87 -14.49
C SER A 85 -6.35 3.59 -15.20
N LYS A 86 -7.33 2.85 -15.72
CA LYS A 86 -8.46 3.40 -16.48
C LYS A 86 -9.57 3.99 -15.63
N ILE A 87 -9.61 3.71 -14.34
CA ILE A 87 -10.80 3.98 -13.51
C ILE A 87 -10.76 5.32 -12.74
N GLY A 88 -9.64 6.03 -12.70
CA GLY A 88 -9.53 7.34 -12.04
C GLY A 88 -9.76 7.25 -10.53
N GLN A 89 -8.84 6.61 -9.81
CA GLN A 89 -8.91 6.39 -8.37
C GLN A 89 -7.59 6.77 -7.68
N ASN A 90 -7.59 6.75 -6.34
CA ASN A 90 -6.38 6.92 -5.56
C ASN A 90 -5.74 5.55 -5.31
N PHE A 91 -4.44 5.44 -5.55
CA PHE A 91 -3.67 4.22 -5.36
C PHE A 91 -2.50 4.46 -4.41
N LEU A 92 -2.22 3.46 -3.59
CA LEU A 92 -1.07 3.47 -2.70
C LEU A 92 -0.24 2.21 -2.95
N ILE A 93 1.02 2.38 -3.31
CA ILE A 93 1.99 1.28 -3.43
C ILE A 93 2.56 1.04 -2.04
N ASP A 94 2.19 -0.05 -1.39
CA ASP A 94 2.76 -0.47 -0.11
C ASP A 94 3.95 -1.38 -0.35
N ARG A 95 5.16 -0.81 -0.27
CA ARG A 95 6.40 -1.52 -0.60
C ARG A 95 6.71 -2.65 0.38
N GLY A 96 6.29 -2.50 1.64
CA GLY A 96 6.52 -3.50 2.68
C GLY A 96 5.84 -4.82 2.36
N ASP A 97 4.53 -4.80 2.09
CA ASP A 97 3.79 -6.01 1.74
C ASP A 97 4.09 -6.48 0.33
N LEU A 98 4.23 -5.56 -0.62
CA LEU A 98 4.58 -5.90 -1.99
C LEU A 98 5.92 -6.66 -2.07
N SER A 99 6.91 -6.26 -1.26
CA SER A 99 8.24 -6.91 -1.24
C SER A 99 8.19 -8.37 -0.81
N LYS A 100 7.22 -8.75 0.03
CA LYS A 100 7.03 -10.14 0.47
C LYS A 100 6.55 -11.04 -0.68
N ASP A 101 5.79 -10.47 -1.62
CA ASP A 101 5.20 -11.24 -2.74
C ASP A 101 6.09 -11.27 -3.99
N ILE A 102 6.82 -10.20 -4.29
CA ILE A 102 7.66 -10.12 -5.49
C ILE A 102 9.17 -10.18 -5.21
N GLY A 103 9.58 -10.13 -3.95
CA GLY A 103 10.98 -10.01 -3.52
C GLY A 103 11.48 -8.55 -3.54
N ILE A 104 12.29 -8.20 -2.54
CA ILE A 104 12.78 -6.84 -2.32
C ILE A 104 13.57 -6.27 -3.51
N MET A 105 14.34 -7.12 -4.21
CA MET A 105 15.13 -6.72 -5.37
C MET A 105 14.29 -6.24 -6.55
N ASN A 106 13.02 -6.64 -6.62
CA ASN A 106 12.12 -6.27 -7.71
C ASN A 106 11.32 -4.99 -7.43
N ILE A 107 11.38 -4.46 -6.19
CA ILE A 107 10.59 -3.28 -5.79
C ILE A 107 10.86 -2.05 -6.67
N PRO A 108 12.12 -1.65 -6.96
CA PRO A 108 12.36 -0.44 -7.75
C PRO A 108 11.75 -0.52 -9.16
N MET A 109 11.88 -1.69 -9.81
CA MET A 109 11.31 -1.90 -11.15
C MET A 109 9.79 -1.95 -11.11
N ALA A 110 9.21 -2.66 -10.14
CA ALA A 110 7.77 -2.76 -9.97
C ALA A 110 7.15 -1.38 -9.67
N GLN A 111 7.72 -0.62 -8.75
CA GLN A 111 7.30 0.74 -8.42
C GLN A 111 7.28 1.63 -9.67
N LYS A 112 8.38 1.69 -10.42
CA LYS A 112 8.48 2.46 -11.66
C LYS A 112 7.41 2.03 -12.67
N TYR A 113 7.22 0.73 -12.85
CA TYR A 113 6.21 0.20 -13.77
C TYR A 113 4.79 0.59 -13.35
N ILE A 114 4.43 0.40 -12.06
CA ILE A 114 3.11 0.73 -11.52
C ILE A 114 2.82 2.21 -11.71
N VAL A 115 3.73 3.09 -11.29
CA VAL A 115 3.58 4.55 -11.43
C VAL A 115 3.38 4.92 -12.89
N ASN A 116 4.20 4.41 -13.80
CA ASN A 116 4.08 4.70 -15.23
C ASN A 116 2.74 4.25 -15.83
N GLN A 117 2.17 3.13 -15.36
CA GLN A 117 0.86 2.69 -15.84
C GLN A 117 -0.27 3.56 -15.26
N LEU A 118 -0.24 3.86 -13.98
CA LEU A 118 -1.27 4.64 -13.31
C LEU A 118 -1.30 6.10 -13.81
N LYS A 119 -0.15 6.71 -14.09
CA LYS A 119 -0.04 8.09 -14.62
C LYS A 119 -0.63 8.29 -16.03
N LYS A 120 -0.93 7.22 -16.75
CA LYS A 120 -1.62 7.34 -18.05
C LYS A 120 -3.02 7.98 -17.93
N ASN A 121 -3.61 7.92 -16.74
CA ASN A 121 -4.84 8.62 -16.44
C ASN A 121 -4.57 9.70 -15.39
N LYS A 122 -4.68 10.97 -15.78
CA LYS A 122 -4.44 12.13 -14.92
C LYS A 122 -5.39 12.24 -13.72
N LYS A 123 -6.48 11.47 -13.72
CA LYS A 123 -7.40 11.39 -12.56
C LYS A 123 -6.90 10.49 -11.45
N ASN A 124 -5.90 9.65 -11.72
CA ASN A 124 -5.29 8.82 -10.69
C ASN A 124 -4.39 9.65 -9.80
N LYS A 125 -4.52 9.43 -8.48
CA LYS A 125 -3.59 9.90 -7.47
C LYS A 125 -2.75 8.73 -6.98
N ILE A 126 -1.45 8.92 -6.87
CA ILE A 126 -0.49 7.85 -6.60
C ILE A 126 0.33 8.22 -5.36
N PHE A 127 0.26 7.35 -4.37
CA PHE A 127 1.04 7.44 -3.15
C PHE A 127 1.97 6.23 -3.04
N ILE A 128 3.12 6.43 -2.40
CA ILE A 128 4.05 5.33 -2.09
C ILE A 128 4.28 5.32 -0.59
N ALA A 129 4.19 4.14 0.01
CA ALA A 129 4.32 3.94 1.44
C ALA A 129 5.45 2.99 1.80
N THR A 130 5.91 3.12 3.04
CA THR A 130 6.83 2.25 3.78
C THR A 130 8.29 2.34 3.37
N ASN A 131 9.15 2.15 4.37
CA ASN A 131 10.61 2.07 4.26
C ASN A 131 11.27 3.32 3.63
N TYR A 132 10.81 4.54 3.97
CA TYR A 132 11.45 5.76 3.50
C TYR A 132 12.55 6.26 4.43
N LEU A 133 12.24 6.41 5.70
CA LEU A 133 13.15 6.96 6.72
C LEU A 133 13.31 5.97 7.89
N GLU A 134 13.43 4.69 7.58
CA GLU A 134 13.41 3.60 8.56
C GLU A 134 14.53 3.74 9.60
N THR A 135 15.70 4.26 9.20
CA THR A 135 16.78 4.53 10.14
C THR A 135 16.43 5.60 11.17
N MET A 136 15.53 6.52 10.85
CA MET A 136 15.05 7.56 11.77
C MET A 136 14.14 7.03 12.88
N ILE A 137 13.77 5.76 12.87
CA ILE A 137 13.18 5.13 14.06
C ILE A 137 14.11 5.30 15.27
N ASN A 138 15.43 5.22 15.06
CA ASN A 138 16.42 5.28 16.13
C ASN A 138 17.45 6.42 16.01
N ASN A 139 17.64 6.99 14.83
CA ASN A 139 18.62 8.02 14.54
C ASN A 139 17.96 9.35 14.18
N SER A 140 18.56 10.46 14.57
CA SER A 140 18.05 11.80 14.28
C SER A 140 18.22 12.25 12.82
N LEU A 141 19.03 11.53 12.05
CA LEU A 141 19.29 11.84 10.65
C LEU A 141 19.08 10.60 9.77
N PRO A 142 18.52 10.78 8.57
CA PRO A 142 18.37 9.72 7.60
C PRO A 142 19.71 9.39 6.91
N THR A 143 19.76 8.24 6.27
CA THR A 143 20.88 7.89 5.40
C THR A 143 20.78 8.57 4.03
N ARG A 144 21.91 8.65 3.31
CA ARG A 144 21.92 9.13 1.91
C ARG A 144 21.03 8.28 1.00
N ALA A 145 20.94 6.97 1.27
CA ALA A 145 20.10 6.06 0.49
C ALA A 145 18.62 6.39 0.65
N GLU A 146 18.17 6.67 1.87
CA GLU A 146 16.78 7.07 2.15
C GLU A 146 16.41 8.39 1.49
N ILE A 147 17.30 9.39 1.58
CA ILE A 147 17.11 10.68 0.89
C ILE A 147 17.02 10.48 -0.63
N ASN A 148 17.89 9.65 -1.20
CA ASN A 148 17.87 9.36 -2.63
C ASN A 148 16.60 8.60 -3.05
N ASP A 149 16.08 7.71 -2.20
CA ASP A 149 14.82 6.99 -2.45
C ASP A 149 13.63 7.95 -2.46
N ILE A 150 13.55 8.86 -1.50
CA ILE A 150 12.53 9.93 -1.47
C ILE A 150 12.60 10.76 -2.74
N TYR A 151 13.79 11.28 -3.06
CA TYR A 151 14.00 12.10 -4.26
C TYR A 151 13.57 11.35 -5.53
N SER A 152 14.01 10.11 -5.67
CA SER A 152 13.70 9.28 -6.82
C SER A 152 12.21 9.01 -6.93
N SER A 153 11.52 8.74 -5.83
CA SER A 153 10.09 8.53 -5.79
C SER A 153 9.32 9.80 -6.22
N VAL A 154 9.66 10.95 -5.64
CA VAL A 154 9.04 12.23 -5.98
C VAL A 154 9.31 12.60 -7.45
N LYS A 155 10.52 12.37 -7.95
CA LYS A 155 10.90 12.62 -9.35
C LYS A 155 10.07 11.80 -10.34
N THR A 156 9.54 10.64 -9.96
CA THR A 156 8.60 9.89 -10.81
C THR A 156 7.24 10.58 -10.94
N GLY A 157 6.98 11.62 -10.13
CA GLY A 157 5.77 12.44 -10.15
C GLY A 157 4.61 11.77 -9.44
N VAL A 158 4.85 11.09 -8.33
CA VAL A 158 3.78 10.64 -7.43
C VAL A 158 3.16 11.82 -6.69
N ASP A 159 1.93 11.67 -6.24
CA ASP A 159 1.20 12.74 -5.54
C ASP A 159 1.58 12.85 -4.06
N GLY A 160 2.25 11.83 -3.51
CA GLY A 160 2.77 11.86 -2.14
C GLY A 160 3.49 10.60 -1.72
N ILE A 161 4.21 10.72 -0.62
CA ILE A 161 4.81 9.62 0.11
C ILE A 161 4.11 9.47 1.47
N VAL A 162 4.10 8.27 2.02
CA VAL A 162 3.48 7.96 3.30
C VAL A 162 4.52 7.36 4.22
N LEU A 163 4.80 8.06 5.30
CA LEU A 163 5.67 7.60 6.38
C LEU A 163 4.92 6.56 7.24
N ALA A 164 5.65 5.70 7.94
CA ALA A 164 5.11 4.57 8.68
C ALA A 164 5.68 4.49 10.11
N ALA A 165 6.54 3.51 10.36
CA ALA A 165 7.09 3.25 11.68
C ALA A 165 7.93 4.43 12.21
N GLU A 166 8.66 5.11 11.35
CA GLU A 166 9.47 6.29 11.65
C GLU A 166 8.66 7.41 12.32
N THR A 167 7.40 7.59 11.90
CA THR A 167 6.49 8.57 12.51
C THR A 167 5.71 7.97 13.69
N ALA A 168 5.29 6.68 13.57
CA ALA A 168 4.38 6.09 14.55
C ALA A 168 5.07 5.68 15.86
N ILE A 169 6.30 5.18 15.77
CA ILE A 169 7.07 4.65 16.91
C ILE A 169 8.53 5.15 16.93
N GLY A 170 8.92 5.98 15.97
CA GLY A 170 10.25 6.54 15.91
C GLY A 170 10.54 7.52 17.06
N LYS A 171 11.81 7.68 17.38
CA LYS A 171 12.28 8.64 18.40
C LYS A 171 12.28 10.08 17.90
N TYR A 172 12.25 10.27 16.59
CA TYR A 172 12.42 11.56 15.92
C TYR A 172 11.30 11.82 14.90
N PRO A 173 10.01 11.84 15.33
CA PRO A 173 8.88 11.94 14.41
C PRO A 173 8.66 13.35 13.82
N LEU A 174 9.32 14.38 14.39
CA LEU A 174 9.15 15.77 13.97
C LEU A 174 10.31 16.30 13.14
N GLU A 175 11.46 15.63 13.16
CA GLU A 175 12.65 15.95 12.40
C GLU A 175 12.54 15.45 10.97
#